data_ad3443c60d9c8d2b0a97da96b519b8f3
#
_entry.id   ad3443c60d9c8d2b0a97da96b519b8f3
#
_cell.length_a   1.000
_cell.length_b   1.000
_cell.length_c   1.000
_cell.angle_alpha   90.00
_cell.angle_beta   90.00
_cell.angle_gamma   90.00
#
_symmetry.space_group_name_H-M   'P 1'
#
loop_
_entity.id
_entity.type
_entity.pdbx_description
1 polymer ?
#
loop_
_entity_poly.entity_id
_entity_poly.type
_entity_poly.pdbx_seq_one_letter_code
_entity_poly.pdbx_strand_id
1 'polypeptide(L)'
;MITARDHWEDLEAALRSGANDYLTKPVNLDTLKVRLAIAEQSVRNLDRRREAEEALRDQEETVLNLKRQLNEKSQFQDLVGKSKLMGDLYLRIRELAKVDTTVLIEGETGTGKELVARAVHFSSVRKAGPFIAINCAGLTDALLASQLFGHRKGAFTGAVDHQQGFFEAANGGTLFLD
;
A
#
# COMPACT_ATOMS: atom_id res chain seq x y z
N MET A 1 -42.52 -21.03 -10.15
CA MET A 1 -43.22 -21.79 -11.23
C MET A 1 -44.46 -22.43 -10.65
N ILE A 2 -45.59 -22.51 -11.41
CA ILE A 2 -46.80 -23.19 -10.99
C ILE A 2 -47.01 -24.41 -11.93
N THR A 3 -47.12 -25.62 -11.36
CA THR A 3 -47.19 -26.86 -12.13
C THR A 3 -48.34 -27.78 -11.67
N ALA A 4 -48.86 -28.58 -12.58
CA ALA A 4 -49.83 -29.65 -12.26
C ALA A 4 -49.11 -30.99 -11.97
N ARG A 5 -47.78 -31.04 -12.15
CA ARG A 5 -46.95 -32.23 -11.91
C ARG A 5 -46.39 -32.17 -10.50
N ASP A 6 -46.55 -33.26 -9.78
CA ASP A 6 -46.12 -33.45 -8.40
C ASP A 6 -45.01 -34.53 -8.26
N HIS A 7 -44.56 -35.07 -9.43
CA HIS A 7 -43.44 -36.00 -9.43
C HIS A 7 -42.13 -35.26 -9.05
N TRP A 8 -41.40 -35.81 -8.12
CA TRP A 8 -40.14 -35.31 -7.59
C TRP A 8 -39.11 -34.98 -8.69
N GLU A 9 -38.97 -35.83 -9.70
CA GLU A 9 -38.02 -35.64 -10.81
C GLU A 9 -38.31 -34.40 -11.65
N ASP A 10 -39.60 -34.10 -11.92
CA ASP A 10 -40.03 -32.92 -12.65
C ASP A 10 -39.77 -31.63 -11.86
N LEU A 11 -39.89 -31.70 -10.54
CA LEU A 11 -39.66 -30.57 -9.63
C LEU A 11 -38.15 -30.24 -9.51
N GLU A 12 -37.33 -31.29 -9.43
CA GLU A 12 -35.86 -31.13 -9.41
C GLU A 12 -35.34 -30.53 -10.72
N ALA A 13 -35.85 -31.01 -11.86
CA ALA A 13 -35.50 -30.50 -13.17
C ALA A 13 -35.88 -29.01 -13.32
N ALA A 14 -37.00 -28.59 -12.77
CA ALA A 14 -37.43 -27.18 -12.77
C ALA A 14 -36.50 -26.28 -11.92
N LEU A 15 -36.08 -26.73 -10.75
CA LEU A 15 -35.14 -25.99 -9.90
C LEU A 15 -33.75 -25.89 -10.57
N ARG A 16 -33.26 -26.98 -11.19
CA ARG A 16 -32.00 -26.98 -11.94
C ARG A 16 -32.03 -26.08 -13.18
N SER A 17 -33.22 -25.87 -13.79
CA SER A 17 -33.39 -24.96 -14.94
C SER A 17 -33.55 -23.50 -14.57
N GLY A 18 -33.37 -23.15 -13.28
CA GLY A 18 -33.36 -21.75 -12.80
C GLY A 18 -34.68 -21.28 -12.14
N ALA A 19 -35.62 -22.19 -11.86
CA ALA A 19 -36.77 -21.83 -11.03
C ALA A 19 -36.34 -21.73 -9.55
N ASN A 20 -36.58 -20.57 -8.93
CA ASN A 20 -36.22 -20.36 -7.51
C ASN A 20 -37.19 -21.05 -6.55
N ASP A 21 -38.43 -21.33 -7.00
CA ASP A 21 -39.44 -22.02 -6.22
C ASP A 21 -40.57 -22.55 -7.12
N TYR A 22 -41.39 -23.45 -6.59
CA TYR A 22 -42.56 -24.00 -7.31
C TYR A 22 -43.77 -24.14 -6.43
N LEU A 23 -44.93 -24.20 -7.07
CA LEU A 23 -46.23 -24.49 -6.45
C LEU A 23 -46.98 -25.52 -7.27
N THR A 24 -47.60 -26.49 -6.60
CA THR A 24 -48.43 -27.51 -7.21
C THR A 24 -49.89 -27.09 -7.27
N LYS A 25 -50.60 -27.52 -8.29
CA LYS A 25 -52.05 -27.31 -8.40
C LYS A 25 -52.77 -28.45 -7.66
N PRO A 26 -53.90 -28.20 -6.94
CA PRO A 26 -54.54 -26.90 -6.76
C PRO A 26 -53.75 -25.95 -5.84
N VAL A 27 -53.62 -24.70 -6.23
CA VAL A 27 -52.82 -23.68 -5.49
C VAL A 27 -53.54 -23.31 -4.18
N ASN A 28 -52.88 -23.60 -3.07
CA ASN A 28 -53.32 -23.09 -1.76
C ASN A 28 -52.87 -21.64 -1.60
N LEU A 29 -53.83 -20.73 -1.36
CA LEU A 29 -53.57 -19.30 -1.25
C LEU A 29 -52.68 -18.94 -0.06
N ASP A 30 -52.76 -19.65 1.06
CA ASP A 30 -51.95 -19.38 2.23
C ASP A 30 -50.47 -19.83 2.00
N THR A 31 -50.29 -20.96 1.35
CA THR A 31 -48.96 -21.41 0.92
C THR A 31 -48.33 -20.45 -0.08
N LEU A 32 -49.13 -19.92 -1.03
CA LEU A 32 -48.67 -18.91 -1.99
C LEU A 32 -48.21 -17.63 -1.29
N LYS A 33 -49.01 -17.12 -0.34
CA LYS A 33 -48.62 -15.92 0.44
C LYS A 33 -47.30 -16.08 1.19
N VAL A 34 -47.13 -17.22 1.87
CA VAL A 34 -45.88 -17.51 2.59
C VAL A 34 -44.66 -17.56 1.67
N ARG A 35 -44.78 -18.24 0.53
CA ARG A 35 -43.70 -18.34 -0.46
C ARG A 35 -43.36 -17.00 -1.11
N LEU A 36 -44.38 -16.17 -1.40
CA LEU A 36 -44.15 -14.81 -1.90
C LEU A 36 -43.42 -13.95 -0.86
N ALA A 37 -43.80 -14.04 0.42
CA ALA A 37 -43.11 -13.31 1.47
C ALA A 37 -41.64 -13.73 1.60
N ILE A 38 -41.34 -15.03 1.49
CA ILE A 38 -39.96 -15.55 1.51
C ILE A 38 -39.17 -15.05 0.28
N ALA A 39 -39.77 -15.08 -0.91
CA ALA A 39 -39.15 -14.59 -2.13
C ALA A 39 -38.87 -13.08 -2.05
N GLU A 40 -39.81 -12.28 -1.56
CA GLU A 40 -39.64 -10.86 -1.34
C GLU A 40 -38.52 -10.54 -0.35
N GLN A 41 -38.44 -11.28 0.75
CA GLN A 41 -37.36 -11.14 1.71
C GLN A 41 -36.00 -11.50 1.11
N SER A 42 -35.94 -12.53 0.27
CA SER A 42 -34.72 -12.93 -0.42
C SER A 42 -34.21 -11.86 -1.39
N VAL A 43 -35.12 -11.26 -2.17
CA VAL A 43 -34.80 -10.15 -3.07
C VAL A 43 -34.28 -8.94 -2.29
N ARG A 44 -34.98 -8.54 -1.23
CA ARG A 44 -34.55 -7.41 -0.37
C ARG A 44 -33.17 -7.66 0.26
N ASN A 45 -32.86 -8.91 0.64
CA ASN A 45 -31.55 -9.24 1.19
C ASN A 45 -30.44 -9.15 0.12
N LEU A 46 -30.73 -9.56 -1.12
CA LEU A 46 -29.79 -9.43 -2.25
C LEU A 46 -29.53 -7.95 -2.58
N ASP A 47 -30.57 -7.12 -2.60
CA ASP A 47 -30.44 -5.69 -2.86
C ASP A 47 -29.59 -5.01 -1.77
N ARG A 48 -29.87 -5.29 -0.48
CA ARG A 48 -29.05 -4.78 0.63
C ARG A 48 -27.59 -5.20 0.54
N ARG A 49 -27.31 -6.44 0.13
CA ARG A 49 -25.92 -6.89 -0.05
C ARG A 49 -25.24 -6.14 -1.19
N ARG A 50 -25.91 -5.92 -2.31
CA ARG A 50 -25.39 -5.12 -3.43
C ARG A 50 -25.05 -3.70 -3.01
N GLU A 51 -26.01 -3.03 -2.35
CA GLU A 51 -25.80 -1.67 -1.84
C GLU A 51 -24.60 -1.60 -0.86
N ALA A 52 -24.48 -2.59 0.02
CA ALA A 52 -23.35 -2.66 0.96
C ALA A 52 -22.01 -2.92 0.25
N GLU A 53 -21.99 -3.77 -0.77
CA GLU A 53 -20.78 -4.06 -1.56
C GLU A 53 -20.36 -2.84 -2.41
N GLU A 54 -21.31 -2.10 -2.97
CA GLU A 54 -21.05 -0.85 -3.69
C GLU A 54 -20.50 0.24 -2.75
N ALA A 55 -21.14 0.44 -1.60
CA ALA A 55 -20.65 1.38 -0.59
C ALA A 55 -19.25 1.05 -0.07
N LEU A 56 -18.93 -0.23 0.10
CA LEU A 56 -17.59 -0.67 0.50
C LEU A 56 -16.55 -0.35 -0.58
N ARG A 57 -16.85 -0.58 -1.85
CA ARG A 57 -15.97 -0.22 -2.97
C ARG A 57 -15.67 1.27 -3.02
N ASP A 58 -16.70 2.09 -2.87
CA ASP A 58 -16.53 3.56 -2.87
C ASP A 58 -15.65 4.02 -1.70
N GLN A 59 -15.81 3.40 -0.53
CA GLN A 59 -14.96 3.68 0.63
C GLN A 59 -13.49 3.25 0.38
N GLU A 60 -13.26 2.07 -0.19
CA GLU A 60 -11.92 1.59 -0.52
C GLU A 60 -11.22 2.51 -1.54
N GLU A 61 -11.92 2.96 -2.57
CA GLU A 61 -11.41 3.91 -3.54
C GLU A 61 -11.06 5.27 -2.90
N THR A 62 -11.93 5.75 -2.03
CA THR A 62 -11.70 6.99 -1.27
C THR A 62 -10.47 6.88 -0.38
N VAL A 63 -10.32 5.78 0.37
CA VAL A 63 -9.14 5.52 1.22
C VAL A 63 -7.87 5.45 0.37
N LEU A 64 -7.92 4.80 -0.79
CA LEU A 64 -6.77 4.69 -1.69
C LEU A 64 -6.36 6.07 -2.24
N ASN A 65 -7.32 6.90 -2.61
CA ASN A 65 -7.08 8.27 -3.10
C ASN A 65 -6.51 9.17 -1.99
N LEU A 66 -7.05 9.08 -0.77
CA LEU A 66 -6.51 9.82 0.39
C LEU A 66 -5.08 9.37 0.73
N LYS A 67 -4.79 8.07 0.68
CA LYS A 67 -3.43 7.55 0.86
C LYS A 67 -2.46 8.05 -0.22
N ARG A 68 -2.90 8.14 -1.49
CA ARG A 68 -2.10 8.73 -2.57
C ARG A 68 -1.81 10.21 -2.32
N GLN A 69 -2.82 10.99 -1.95
CA GLN A 69 -2.65 12.41 -1.63
C GLN A 69 -1.74 12.64 -0.41
N LEU A 70 -1.85 11.81 0.62
CA LEU A 70 -0.96 11.86 1.78
C LEU A 70 0.48 11.49 1.39
N ASN A 71 0.70 10.47 0.57
CA ASN A 71 2.02 10.11 0.07
C ASN A 71 2.61 11.20 -0.83
N GLU A 72 1.82 11.81 -1.72
CA GLU A 72 2.28 12.93 -2.56
C GLU A 72 2.67 14.16 -1.73
N LYS A 73 1.93 14.43 -0.65
CA LYS A 73 2.30 15.49 0.30
C LYS A 73 3.54 15.12 1.11
N SER A 74 3.72 13.87 1.52
CA SER A 74 4.86 13.45 2.35
C SER A 74 6.18 13.33 1.57
N GLN A 75 6.15 13.14 0.26
CA GLN A 75 7.36 13.05 -0.57
C GLN A 75 8.23 14.31 -0.56
N PHE A 76 7.63 15.48 -0.33
CA PHE A 76 8.32 16.77 -0.33
C PHE A 76 7.98 17.62 0.89
N GLN A 77 7.47 17.02 1.99
CA GLN A 77 6.96 17.75 3.16
C GLN A 77 7.99 18.70 3.78
N ASP A 78 9.27 18.35 3.71
CA ASP A 78 10.36 19.12 4.31
C ASP A 78 11.05 20.05 3.30
N LEU A 79 10.78 19.89 2.00
CA LEU A 79 11.30 20.77 0.95
C LEU A 79 10.28 21.87 0.63
N VAL A 80 10.51 23.07 1.17
CA VAL A 80 9.62 24.22 0.97
C VAL A 80 10.19 25.15 -0.10
N GLY A 81 9.46 25.37 -1.19
CA GLY A 81 9.84 26.35 -2.21
C GLY A 81 8.89 26.34 -3.40
N LYS A 82 8.57 27.53 -3.92
CA LYS A 82 7.71 27.73 -5.10
C LYS A 82 8.46 28.38 -6.28
N SER A 83 9.78 28.56 -6.17
CA SER A 83 10.58 29.13 -7.25
C SER A 83 10.70 28.16 -8.42
N LYS A 84 11.01 28.67 -9.61
CA LYS A 84 11.25 27.83 -10.80
C LYS A 84 12.36 26.82 -10.56
N LEU A 85 13.44 27.21 -9.85
CA LEU A 85 14.56 26.33 -9.50
C LEU A 85 14.12 25.16 -8.62
N MET A 86 13.23 25.41 -7.65
CA MET A 86 12.65 24.33 -6.84
C MET A 86 11.76 23.40 -7.65
N GLY A 87 10.98 23.96 -8.59
CA GLY A 87 10.21 23.14 -9.54
C GLY A 87 11.08 22.21 -10.36
N ASP A 88 12.19 22.71 -10.88
CA ASP A 88 13.17 21.92 -11.65
C ASP A 88 13.83 20.85 -10.76
N LEU A 89 14.14 21.17 -9.50
CA LEU A 89 14.65 20.22 -8.51
C LEU A 89 13.65 19.08 -8.24
N TYR A 90 12.36 19.40 -8.04
CA TYR A 90 11.33 18.38 -7.84
C TYR A 90 11.19 17.44 -9.04
N LEU A 91 11.29 17.95 -10.26
CA LEU A 91 11.28 17.12 -11.47
C LEU A 91 12.47 16.17 -11.51
N ARG A 92 13.69 16.68 -11.23
CA ARG A 92 14.90 15.84 -11.16
C ARG A 92 14.81 14.76 -10.08
N ILE A 93 14.30 15.08 -8.89
CA ILE A 93 14.08 14.08 -7.82
C ILE A 93 13.15 12.97 -8.31
N ARG A 94 12.05 13.31 -9.00
CA ARG A 94 11.11 12.31 -9.54
C ARG A 94 11.71 11.43 -10.63
N GLU A 95 12.61 11.96 -11.44
CA GLU A 95 13.32 11.17 -12.46
C GLU A 95 14.35 10.23 -11.83
N LEU A 96 15.15 10.72 -10.90
CA LEU A 96 16.15 9.93 -10.17
C LEU A 96 15.52 8.82 -9.34
N ALA A 97 14.36 9.07 -8.76
CA ALA A 97 13.64 8.08 -7.95
C ALA A 97 13.17 6.83 -8.73
N LYS A 98 13.15 6.90 -10.08
CA LYS A 98 12.75 5.77 -10.94
C LYS A 98 13.90 4.81 -11.25
N VAL A 99 15.14 5.23 -11.00
CA VAL A 99 16.33 4.46 -11.33
C VAL A 99 17.09 4.08 -10.07
N ASP A 100 17.72 2.91 -10.11
CA ASP A 100 18.58 2.42 -9.01
C ASP A 100 20.02 2.83 -9.31
N THR A 101 20.43 4.00 -8.80
CA THR A 101 21.76 4.58 -9.06
C THR A 101 22.27 5.36 -7.86
N THR A 102 23.58 5.59 -7.84
CA THR A 102 24.19 6.52 -6.89
C THR A 102 23.93 7.95 -7.34
N VAL A 103 23.52 8.81 -6.39
CA VAL A 103 23.21 10.21 -6.62
C VAL A 103 24.19 11.09 -5.85
N LEU A 104 24.84 12.03 -6.55
CA LEU A 104 25.63 13.10 -5.91
C LEU A 104 24.74 14.33 -5.74
N ILE A 105 24.71 14.87 -4.50
CA ILE A 105 23.96 16.07 -4.16
C ILE A 105 24.99 17.16 -3.78
N GLU A 106 25.06 18.20 -4.59
CA GLU A 106 25.99 19.33 -4.37
C GLU A 106 25.22 20.55 -3.88
N GLY A 107 25.83 21.27 -2.94
CA GLY A 107 25.27 22.50 -2.39
C GLY A 107 26.05 22.96 -1.16
N GLU A 108 25.91 24.24 -0.82
CA GLU A 108 26.53 24.85 0.37
C GLU A 108 26.03 24.20 1.67
N THR A 109 26.73 24.42 2.76
CA THR A 109 26.29 23.95 4.08
C THR A 109 24.95 24.61 4.44
N GLY A 110 24.00 23.83 4.96
CA GLY A 110 22.69 24.34 5.37
C GLY A 110 21.65 24.48 4.24
N THR A 111 21.99 24.15 2.98
CA THR A 111 21.03 24.25 1.84
C THR A 111 19.96 23.14 1.81
N GLY A 112 20.02 22.18 2.73
CA GLY A 112 19.03 21.11 2.81
C GLY A 112 19.36 19.85 1.97
N LYS A 113 20.66 19.54 1.76
CA LYS A 113 21.09 18.34 1.03
C LYS A 113 20.44 17.05 1.55
N GLU A 114 20.35 16.89 2.87
CA GLU A 114 19.68 15.74 3.50
C GLU A 114 18.19 15.68 3.16
N LEU A 115 17.51 16.83 3.12
CA LEU A 115 16.09 16.86 2.73
C LEU A 115 15.88 16.42 1.28
N VAL A 116 16.81 16.77 0.39
CA VAL A 116 16.82 16.29 -1.01
C VAL A 116 17.05 14.78 -1.04
N ALA A 117 18.02 14.26 -0.28
CA ALA A 117 18.28 12.82 -0.19
C ALA A 117 17.05 12.04 0.32
N ARG A 118 16.39 12.55 1.37
CA ARG A 118 15.13 11.99 1.88
C ARG A 118 14.04 12.01 0.83
N ALA A 119 13.88 13.11 0.10
CA ALA A 119 12.88 13.22 -0.96
C ALA A 119 13.12 12.22 -2.09
N VAL A 120 14.38 12.00 -2.50
CA VAL A 120 14.75 10.95 -3.46
C VAL A 120 14.36 9.57 -2.93
N HIS A 121 14.75 9.24 -1.69
CA HIS A 121 14.44 7.95 -1.07
C HIS A 121 12.93 7.68 -1.02
N PHE A 122 12.15 8.61 -0.43
CA PHE A 122 10.70 8.43 -0.27
C PHE A 122 9.91 8.47 -1.59
N SER A 123 10.51 9.01 -2.65
CA SER A 123 9.95 8.96 -4.00
C SER A 123 10.34 7.69 -4.78
N SER A 124 11.33 6.94 -4.30
CA SER A 124 11.92 5.78 -5.00
C SER A 124 11.17 4.47 -4.76
N VAL A 125 11.56 3.45 -5.49
CA VAL A 125 11.10 2.07 -5.29
C VAL A 125 11.55 1.49 -3.94
N ARG A 126 12.58 2.09 -3.31
CA ARG A 126 13.15 1.69 -2.00
C ARG A 126 12.52 2.42 -0.81
N LYS A 127 11.47 3.19 -1.01
CA LYS A 127 10.80 4.01 0.03
C LYS A 127 10.30 3.25 1.26
N ALA A 128 10.12 1.95 1.15
CA ALA A 128 9.73 1.07 2.26
C ALA A 128 10.95 0.55 3.05
N GLY A 129 12.15 0.70 2.51
CA GLY A 129 13.40 0.30 3.16
C GLY A 129 13.91 1.38 4.12
N PRO A 130 15.02 1.10 4.82
CA PRO A 130 15.60 2.04 5.76
C PRO A 130 16.26 3.23 5.04
N PHE A 131 16.12 4.44 5.61
CA PHE A 131 16.92 5.61 5.25
C PHE A 131 17.92 5.88 6.37
N ILE A 132 19.22 5.75 6.10
CA ILE A 132 20.27 5.99 7.06
C ILE A 132 21.11 7.17 6.58
N ALA A 133 21.22 8.20 7.41
CA ALA A 133 22.06 9.37 7.17
C ALA A 133 23.24 9.37 8.13
N ILE A 134 24.44 9.62 7.60
CA ILE A 134 25.68 9.67 8.37
C ILE A 134 26.42 10.95 8.02
N ASN A 135 26.81 11.69 9.05
CA ASN A 135 27.76 12.79 8.89
C ASN A 135 29.18 12.27 9.03
N CYS A 136 29.95 12.33 7.93
CA CYS A 136 31.34 11.83 7.87
C CYS A 136 32.35 12.85 8.36
N ALA A 137 32.01 14.13 8.45
CA ALA A 137 32.96 15.23 8.67
C ALA A 137 33.64 15.24 10.06
N GLY A 138 33.09 14.54 11.05
CA GLY A 138 33.60 14.54 12.43
C GLY A 138 34.30 13.22 12.82
N LEU A 139 34.48 12.28 11.91
CA LEU A 139 34.96 10.93 12.21
C LEU A 139 36.37 10.76 11.73
N THR A 140 37.19 10.03 12.53
CA THR A 140 38.52 9.54 12.08
C THR A 140 38.29 8.43 11.06
N ASP A 141 39.26 8.23 10.14
CA ASP A 141 39.16 7.18 9.10
C ASP A 141 38.87 5.79 9.67
N ALA A 142 39.51 5.42 10.77
CA ALA A 142 39.32 4.13 11.42
C ALA A 142 37.90 3.98 12.00
N LEU A 143 37.35 5.06 12.59
CA LEU A 143 36.00 5.06 13.14
C LEU A 143 34.97 5.07 12.05
N LEU A 144 35.18 5.84 10.98
CA LEU A 144 34.34 5.88 9.80
C LEU A 144 34.24 4.51 9.14
N ALA A 145 35.39 3.83 8.90
CA ALA A 145 35.43 2.49 8.36
C ALA A 145 34.67 1.49 9.24
N SER A 146 34.88 1.57 10.57
CA SER A 146 34.17 0.72 11.54
C SER A 146 32.65 0.94 11.53
N GLN A 147 32.19 2.18 11.40
CA GLN A 147 30.78 2.49 11.33
C GLN A 147 30.15 2.09 9.99
N LEU A 148 30.85 2.33 8.88
CA LEU A 148 30.35 2.00 7.53
C LEU A 148 30.24 0.50 7.31
N PHE A 149 31.30 -0.26 7.65
CA PHE A 149 31.40 -1.69 7.33
C PHE A 149 31.14 -2.60 8.53
N GLY A 150 31.05 -2.01 9.74
CA GLY A 150 30.95 -2.78 10.98
C GLY A 150 32.27 -3.41 11.42
N HIS A 151 32.27 -4.05 12.57
CA HIS A 151 33.40 -4.80 13.06
C HIS A 151 33.01 -6.00 13.92
N ARG A 152 33.86 -6.99 13.96
CA ARG A 152 33.72 -8.11 14.89
C ARG A 152 34.37 -7.78 16.22
N LYS A 153 33.89 -8.39 17.28
CA LYS A 153 34.54 -8.34 18.60
C LYS A 153 36.01 -8.68 18.48
N GLY A 154 36.89 -7.84 19.03
CA GLY A 154 38.32 -8.03 19.01
C GLY A 154 39.03 -7.56 17.74
N ALA A 155 38.38 -6.91 16.80
CA ALA A 155 38.98 -6.43 15.55
C ALA A 155 40.02 -5.33 15.77
N PHE A 156 39.92 -4.54 16.85
CA PHE A 156 40.89 -3.54 17.28
C PHE A 156 40.78 -3.31 18.79
N THR A 157 41.76 -2.56 19.36
CA THR A 157 41.75 -2.19 20.79
C THR A 157 40.54 -1.29 21.08
N GLY A 158 39.54 -1.85 21.80
CA GLY A 158 38.27 -1.18 22.10
C GLY A 158 37.05 -1.80 21.41
N ALA A 159 37.22 -2.77 20.51
CA ALA A 159 36.14 -3.53 19.92
C ALA A 159 35.57 -4.56 20.91
N VAL A 160 34.76 -4.12 21.85
CA VAL A 160 34.25 -4.96 22.95
C VAL A 160 33.15 -5.91 22.44
N ASP A 161 32.32 -5.46 21.46
CA ASP A 161 31.20 -6.21 20.90
C ASP A 161 31.26 -6.26 19.37
N HIS A 162 30.39 -7.09 18.80
CA HIS A 162 30.13 -7.09 17.35
C HIS A 162 29.22 -5.90 17.01
N GLN A 163 29.56 -5.12 15.99
CA GLN A 163 28.78 -3.99 15.50
C GLN A 163 28.45 -4.17 14.01
N GLN A 164 27.19 -4.10 13.69
CA GLN A 164 26.68 -4.08 12.32
C GLN A 164 27.03 -2.75 11.64
N GLY A 165 27.52 -2.81 10.40
CA GLY A 165 27.84 -1.61 9.61
C GLY A 165 26.61 -0.97 8.98
N PHE A 166 26.73 0.33 8.70
CA PHE A 166 25.63 1.08 8.07
C PHE A 166 25.30 0.62 6.65
N PHE A 167 26.26 0.10 5.89
CA PHE A 167 25.97 -0.50 4.59
C PHE A 167 25.05 -1.72 4.71
N GLU A 168 25.29 -2.55 5.70
CA GLU A 168 24.44 -3.71 5.96
C GLU A 168 23.07 -3.27 6.50
N ALA A 169 23.03 -2.32 7.41
CA ALA A 169 21.80 -1.78 7.99
C ALA A 169 20.92 -1.04 6.96
N ALA A 170 21.54 -0.44 5.92
CA ALA A 170 20.84 0.25 4.84
C ALA A 170 20.39 -0.69 3.71
N ASN A 171 20.60 -2.00 3.84
CA ASN A 171 20.29 -2.96 2.79
C ASN A 171 18.80 -2.88 2.39
N GLY A 172 18.55 -2.82 1.08
CA GLY A 172 17.20 -2.63 0.55
C GLY A 172 16.64 -1.19 0.67
N GLY A 173 17.41 -0.27 1.24
CA GLY A 173 17.08 1.12 1.46
C GLY A 173 18.04 2.10 0.82
N THR A 174 18.37 3.18 1.54
CA THR A 174 19.27 4.25 1.08
C THR A 174 20.23 4.65 2.19
N LEU A 175 21.51 4.73 1.86
CA LEU A 175 22.55 5.29 2.71
C LEU A 175 22.94 6.68 2.17
N PHE A 176 22.80 7.72 3.00
CA PHE A 176 23.22 9.09 2.71
C PHE A 176 24.48 9.42 3.50
N LEU A 177 25.53 9.84 2.79
CA LEU A 177 26.82 10.25 3.35
C LEU A 177 26.98 11.76 3.18
N ASP A 178 27.03 12.53 4.28
CA ASP A 178 27.22 13.99 4.29
C ASP A 178 28.62 14.38 4.77
#